data_9a8f2ec8204d6b30831eaa4e70aa6cf2
#
_entry.id   9a8f2ec8204d6b30831eaa4e70aa6cf2
#
_cell.length_a   1.000
_cell.length_b   1.000
_cell.length_c   1.000
_cell.angle_alpha   90.00
_cell.angle_beta   90.00
_cell.angle_gamma   90.00
#
_symmetry.space_group_name_H-M   'P 1'
#
loop_
_entity.id
_entity.type
_entity.pdbx_description
1 polymer ?
#
loop_
_entity_poly.entity_id
_entity_poly.type
_entity_poly.pdbx_seq_one_letter_code
_entity_poly.pdbx_strand_id
1 'polypeptide(L)'
;MLNFVGKQNDVLTLAHELGHGCHHQLRLKNGELNEHSRMTSEEVASVFGEMMVFQSMLSNLQDDKAKLCLIASKVGDMINTAIWQIAFHFFETRAHNERKNGEVSEERLCQIWLEEMRDSLGDYVEVTDDSKHIWSMVGHFFFLPFYVYAYSFADCFVNSLYQVSQSGKVENFADKYLDMLSKTALEDYDKILAPFGLNPNSPDFWEYGLSLISSYIDMLEELDKKVDWKHI
;
A
#
# COMPACT_ATOMS: atom_id res chain seq x y z
N MET A 1 18.83 5.52 6.17
CA MET A 1 19.49 4.96 7.39
C MET A 1 18.42 4.18 8.12
N LEU A 2 18.66 2.87 8.38
CA LEU A 2 17.72 2.01 9.08
C LEU A 2 18.18 1.81 10.53
N ASN A 3 17.23 1.87 11.47
CA ASN A 3 17.44 1.48 12.86
C ASN A 3 16.87 0.08 13.04
N PHE A 4 17.70 -0.88 13.45
CA PHE A 4 17.28 -2.26 13.70
C PHE A 4 17.31 -2.55 15.19
N VAL A 5 16.15 -2.78 15.79
CA VAL A 5 15.99 -3.09 17.23
C VAL A 5 15.44 -4.50 17.47
N GLY A 6 15.34 -5.31 16.42
CA GLY A 6 14.93 -6.71 16.49
C GLY A 6 13.42 -6.94 16.48
N LYS A 7 12.64 -5.96 16.03
CA LYS A 7 11.20 -6.10 15.84
C LYS A 7 10.87 -6.68 14.46
N GLN A 8 9.72 -7.33 14.34
CA GLN A 8 9.23 -7.86 13.06
C GLN A 8 9.17 -6.76 11.99
N ASN A 9 8.71 -5.57 12.36
CA ASN A 9 8.62 -4.43 11.46
C ASN A 9 10.00 -3.99 10.92
N ASP A 10 11.07 -4.14 11.68
CA ASP A 10 12.42 -3.78 11.21
C ASP A 10 12.86 -4.68 10.04
N VAL A 11 12.43 -5.96 10.05
CA VAL A 11 12.71 -6.92 8.97
C VAL A 11 11.91 -6.55 7.72
N LEU A 12 10.62 -6.19 7.88
CA LEU A 12 9.76 -5.76 6.78
C LEU A 12 10.27 -4.45 6.17
N THR A 13 10.68 -3.49 7.00
CA THR A 13 11.30 -2.24 6.54
C THR A 13 12.59 -2.49 5.75
N LEU A 14 13.44 -3.41 6.22
CA LEU A 14 14.65 -3.78 5.47
C LEU A 14 14.31 -4.40 4.11
N ALA A 15 13.30 -5.27 4.05
CA ALA A 15 12.83 -5.86 2.79
C ALA A 15 12.29 -4.80 1.82
N HIS A 16 11.56 -3.82 2.36
CA HIS A 16 11.06 -2.66 1.62
C HIS A 16 12.20 -1.87 0.96
N GLU A 17 13.19 -1.45 1.74
CA GLU A 17 14.34 -0.69 1.23
C GLU A 17 15.19 -1.47 0.23
N LEU A 18 15.35 -2.78 0.45
CA LEU A 18 16.05 -3.66 -0.52
C LEU A 18 15.24 -3.79 -1.83
N GLY A 19 13.92 -3.76 -1.77
CA GLY A 19 13.04 -3.72 -2.94
C GLY A 19 13.32 -2.49 -3.81
N HIS A 20 13.43 -1.30 -3.22
CA HIS A 20 13.85 -0.08 -3.94
C HIS A 20 15.22 -0.26 -4.59
N GLY A 21 16.19 -0.82 -3.85
CA GLY A 21 17.54 -1.08 -4.38
C GLY A 21 17.52 -2.02 -5.59
N CYS A 22 16.74 -3.10 -5.54
CA CYS A 22 16.58 -4.03 -6.66
C CYS A 22 15.94 -3.34 -7.87
N HIS A 23 14.87 -2.55 -7.65
CA HIS A 23 14.18 -1.82 -8.69
C HIS A 23 15.11 -0.83 -9.40
N HIS A 24 15.85 -0.05 -8.63
CA HIS A 24 16.84 0.88 -9.16
C HIS A 24 17.88 0.16 -10.02
N GLN A 25 18.47 -0.95 -9.55
CA GLN A 25 19.45 -1.72 -10.30
C GLN A 25 18.90 -2.27 -11.63
N LEU A 26 17.64 -2.69 -11.66
CA LEU A 26 17.00 -3.17 -12.89
C LEU A 26 16.79 -2.06 -13.91
N ARG A 27 16.60 -0.82 -13.48
CA ARG A 27 16.36 0.34 -14.35
C ARG A 27 17.65 0.98 -14.88
N LEU A 28 18.79 0.84 -14.19
CA LEU A 28 20.06 1.43 -14.61
C LEU A 28 20.42 1.11 -16.07
N LYS A 29 20.08 -0.08 -16.56
CA LYS A 29 20.30 -0.49 -17.96
C LYS A 29 19.56 0.35 -19.00
N ASN A 30 18.53 1.08 -18.59
CA ASN A 30 17.70 1.91 -19.48
C ASN A 30 18.32 3.29 -19.76
N GLY A 31 19.46 3.61 -19.16
CA GLY A 31 20.15 4.88 -19.28
C GLY A 31 19.62 5.95 -18.32
N GLU A 32 20.42 6.97 -18.12
CA GLU A 32 20.26 8.01 -17.09
C GLU A 32 18.90 8.74 -17.16
N LEU A 33 18.37 8.98 -18.37
CA LEU A 33 17.07 9.65 -18.54
C LEU A 33 15.88 8.81 -18.10
N ASN A 34 16.05 7.50 -17.95
CA ASN A 34 15.00 6.54 -17.58
C ASN A 34 15.30 5.88 -16.20
N GLU A 35 16.19 6.49 -15.43
CA GLU A 35 16.57 5.99 -14.11
C GLU A 35 15.41 6.11 -13.10
N HIS A 36 14.57 7.15 -13.23
CA HIS A 36 13.42 7.35 -12.37
C HIS A 36 12.17 6.72 -12.97
N SER A 37 11.46 5.94 -12.19
CA SER A 37 10.17 5.40 -12.58
C SER A 37 9.04 6.43 -12.37
N ARG A 38 7.84 6.06 -12.79
CA ARG A 38 6.65 6.85 -12.46
C ARG A 38 6.44 6.81 -10.95
N MET A 39 5.97 7.91 -10.37
CA MET A 39 5.65 8.05 -8.96
C MET A 39 4.89 6.84 -8.40
N THR A 40 3.85 6.40 -9.10
CA THR A 40 2.99 5.27 -8.70
C THR A 40 3.66 3.89 -8.77
N SER A 41 4.80 3.75 -9.46
CA SER A 41 5.53 2.48 -9.56
C SER A 41 6.78 2.42 -8.68
N GLU A 42 7.15 3.51 -8.01
CA GLU A 42 8.32 3.51 -7.12
C GLU A 42 8.15 2.52 -5.96
N GLU A 43 6.93 2.37 -5.46
CA GLU A 43 6.62 1.49 -4.32
C GLU A 43 6.33 0.04 -4.70
N VAL A 44 6.23 -0.29 -6.00
CA VAL A 44 5.84 -1.66 -6.42
C VAL A 44 6.84 -2.72 -5.98
N ALA A 45 8.13 -2.45 -6.13
CA ALA A 45 9.16 -3.42 -5.77
C ALA A 45 9.38 -3.51 -4.27
N SER A 46 9.32 -2.40 -3.56
CA SER A 46 9.48 -2.33 -2.11
C SER A 46 8.34 -3.06 -1.39
N VAL A 47 7.09 -2.76 -1.74
CA VAL A 47 5.90 -3.41 -1.16
C VAL A 47 5.83 -4.90 -1.54
N PHE A 48 6.25 -5.30 -2.75
CA PHE A 48 6.30 -6.71 -3.13
C PHE A 48 7.38 -7.47 -2.33
N GLY A 49 8.55 -6.88 -2.14
CA GLY A 49 9.62 -7.45 -1.31
C GLY A 49 9.18 -7.63 0.14
N GLU A 50 8.50 -6.64 0.69
CA GLU A 50 7.89 -6.69 2.02
C GLU A 50 6.84 -7.81 2.11
N MET A 51 5.94 -7.94 1.12
CA MET A 51 4.94 -9.00 1.06
C MET A 51 5.57 -10.39 1.05
N MET A 52 6.61 -10.61 0.26
CA MET A 52 7.33 -11.89 0.20
C MET A 52 7.94 -12.26 1.55
N VAL A 53 8.54 -11.30 2.25
CA VAL A 53 9.13 -11.51 3.58
C VAL A 53 8.04 -11.76 4.63
N PHE A 54 6.95 -10.98 4.60
CA PHE A 54 5.78 -11.21 5.47
C PHE A 54 5.25 -12.65 5.33
N GLN A 55 5.07 -13.14 4.12
CA GLN A 55 4.60 -14.51 3.86
C GLN A 55 5.58 -15.56 4.37
N SER A 56 6.88 -15.34 4.19
CA SER A 56 7.91 -16.20 4.73
C SER A 56 7.87 -16.24 6.27
N MET A 57 7.71 -15.09 6.90
CA MET A 57 7.58 -15.03 8.37
C MET A 57 6.32 -15.76 8.84
N LEU A 58 5.18 -15.51 8.21
CA LEU A 58 3.89 -16.14 8.56
C LEU A 58 3.95 -17.66 8.44
N SER A 59 4.54 -18.18 7.36
CA SER A 59 4.66 -19.64 7.12
C SER A 59 5.57 -20.34 8.11
N ASN A 60 6.55 -19.65 8.69
CA ASN A 60 7.48 -20.20 9.68
C ASN A 60 6.98 -20.12 11.12
N LEU A 61 5.97 -19.31 11.41
CA LEU A 61 5.36 -19.25 12.73
C LEU A 61 4.54 -20.50 13.03
N GLN A 62 4.67 -21.05 14.25
CA GLN A 62 3.88 -22.18 14.72
C GLN A 62 2.81 -21.75 15.72
N ASP A 63 3.06 -20.68 16.47
CA ASP A 63 2.16 -20.18 17.49
C ASP A 63 1.02 -19.33 16.87
N ASP A 64 -0.23 -19.70 17.15
CA ASP A 64 -1.42 -19.04 16.59
C ASP A 64 -1.56 -17.60 17.07
N LYS A 65 -1.12 -17.28 18.30
CA LYS A 65 -1.12 -15.91 18.83
C LYS A 65 -0.11 -15.04 18.09
N ALA A 66 1.10 -15.57 17.83
CA ALA A 66 2.12 -14.86 17.06
C ALA A 66 1.67 -14.63 15.63
N LYS A 67 0.99 -15.60 14.98
CA LYS A 67 0.38 -15.43 13.65
C LYS A 67 -0.68 -14.35 13.66
N LEU A 68 -1.58 -14.37 14.65
CA LEU A 68 -2.63 -13.37 14.79
C LEU A 68 -2.05 -11.96 14.91
N CYS A 69 -1.05 -11.76 15.77
CA CYS A 69 -0.39 -10.47 15.93
C CYS A 69 0.28 -9.99 14.63
N LEU A 70 0.96 -10.90 13.90
CA LEU A 70 1.62 -10.57 12.65
C LEU A 70 0.61 -10.17 11.57
N ILE A 71 -0.47 -10.93 11.41
CA ILE A 71 -1.51 -10.65 10.41
C ILE A 71 -2.28 -9.37 10.80
N ALA A 72 -2.60 -9.17 12.09
CA ALA A 72 -3.29 -7.97 12.55
C ALA A 72 -2.49 -6.69 12.24
N SER A 73 -1.16 -6.73 12.46
CA SER A 73 -0.29 -5.62 12.06
C SER A 73 -0.35 -5.39 10.55
N LYS A 74 -0.22 -6.46 9.75
CA LYS A 74 -0.26 -6.35 8.28
C LYS A 74 -1.59 -5.81 7.76
N VAL A 75 -2.72 -6.27 8.30
CA VAL A 75 -4.05 -5.76 7.92
C VAL A 75 -4.18 -4.28 8.29
N GLY A 76 -3.71 -3.88 9.48
CA GLY A 76 -3.69 -2.48 9.88
C GLY A 76 -2.90 -1.60 8.91
N ASP A 77 -1.71 -2.06 8.50
CA ASP A 77 -0.86 -1.36 7.53
C ASP A 77 -1.54 -1.28 6.15
N MET A 78 -2.16 -2.37 5.67
CA MET A 78 -2.87 -2.39 4.38
C MET A 78 -4.09 -1.46 4.38
N ILE A 79 -4.88 -1.43 5.46
CA ILE A 79 -6.01 -0.50 5.61
C ILE A 79 -5.51 0.94 5.62
N ASN A 80 -4.45 1.23 6.36
CA ASN A 80 -3.83 2.54 6.39
C ASN A 80 -3.34 2.96 5.00
N THR A 81 -2.70 2.06 4.27
CA THR A 81 -2.16 2.32 2.93
C THR A 81 -3.27 2.42 1.87
N ALA A 82 -4.27 1.55 1.89
CA ALA A 82 -5.33 1.55 0.88
C ALA A 82 -6.40 2.62 1.16
N ILE A 83 -6.96 2.66 2.37
CA ILE A 83 -8.15 3.49 2.66
C ILE A 83 -7.76 4.91 3.08
N TRP A 84 -6.84 5.07 4.06
CA TRP A 84 -6.48 6.40 4.55
C TRP A 84 -5.78 7.24 3.50
N GLN A 85 -4.93 6.66 2.66
CA GLN A 85 -4.25 7.41 1.62
C GLN A 85 -5.21 7.89 0.53
N ILE A 86 -6.28 7.15 0.24
CA ILE A 86 -7.36 7.61 -0.64
C ILE A 86 -8.17 8.72 0.01
N ALA A 87 -8.48 8.62 1.31
CA ALA A 87 -9.11 9.70 2.05
C ALA A 87 -8.27 10.98 2.03
N PHE A 88 -6.95 10.87 2.20
CA PHE A 88 -6.01 11.98 2.09
C PHE A 88 -6.02 12.58 0.68
N HIS A 89 -6.08 11.75 -0.36
CA HIS A 89 -6.19 12.20 -1.73
C HIS A 89 -7.48 13.00 -1.99
N PHE A 90 -8.61 12.56 -1.46
CA PHE A 90 -9.87 13.29 -1.57
C PHE A 90 -9.81 14.63 -0.84
N PHE A 91 -9.28 14.65 0.39
CA PHE A 91 -9.05 15.89 1.13
C PHE A 91 -8.21 16.88 0.30
N GLU A 92 -7.05 16.43 -0.19
CA GLU A 92 -6.12 17.25 -0.96
C GLU A 92 -6.79 17.79 -2.24
N THR A 93 -7.45 16.92 -2.98
CA THR A 93 -8.16 17.28 -4.22
C THR A 93 -9.24 18.33 -3.95
N ARG A 94 -10.02 18.16 -2.89
CA ARG A 94 -11.09 19.09 -2.53
C ARG A 94 -10.55 20.43 -2.03
N ALA A 95 -9.55 20.41 -1.17
CA ALA A 95 -8.89 21.62 -0.67
C ALA A 95 -8.30 22.46 -1.82
N HIS A 96 -7.61 21.82 -2.76
CA HIS A 96 -7.08 22.50 -3.94
C HIS A 96 -8.17 23.01 -4.88
N ASN A 97 -9.27 22.30 -5.06
CA ASN A 97 -10.39 22.75 -5.89
C ASN A 97 -11.11 23.97 -5.28
N GLU A 98 -11.34 23.97 -3.97
CA GLU A 98 -11.90 25.16 -3.30
C GLU A 98 -10.95 26.36 -3.38
N ARG A 99 -9.64 26.13 -3.24
CA ARG A 99 -8.61 27.17 -3.34
C ARG A 99 -8.56 27.88 -4.70
N LYS A 100 -8.99 27.25 -5.78
CA LYS A 100 -9.09 27.88 -7.11
C LYS A 100 -10.02 29.11 -7.12
N ASN A 101 -10.97 29.15 -6.18
CA ASN A 101 -11.96 30.24 -6.06
C ASN A 101 -11.58 31.28 -5.01
N GLY A 102 -10.41 31.19 -4.39
CA GLY A 102 -9.92 32.11 -3.39
C GLY A 102 -9.23 31.44 -2.21
N GLU A 103 -9.02 32.20 -1.15
CA GLU A 103 -8.41 31.70 0.08
C GLU A 103 -9.38 30.78 0.82
N VAL A 104 -8.86 29.66 1.32
CA VAL A 104 -9.59 28.70 2.15
C VAL A 104 -9.10 28.86 3.58
N SER A 105 -10.01 29.13 4.52
CA SER A 105 -9.66 29.31 5.92
C SER A 105 -9.26 27.97 6.57
N GLU A 106 -8.56 28.05 7.70
CA GLU A 106 -8.19 26.89 8.49
C GLU A 106 -9.43 26.07 8.93
N GLU A 107 -10.48 26.78 9.39
CA GLU A 107 -11.73 26.12 9.79
C GLU A 107 -12.36 25.34 8.63
N ARG A 108 -12.28 25.90 7.42
CA ARG A 108 -12.81 25.20 6.23
C ARG A 108 -11.97 23.98 5.88
N LEU A 109 -10.64 24.07 5.97
CA LEU A 109 -9.77 22.88 5.79
C LEU A 109 -10.06 21.82 6.82
N CYS A 110 -10.25 22.17 8.09
CA CYS A 110 -10.64 21.24 9.15
C CYS A 110 -11.98 20.55 8.85
N GLN A 111 -12.96 21.30 8.33
CA GLN A 111 -14.27 20.74 7.95
C GLN A 111 -14.11 19.74 6.78
N ILE A 112 -13.38 20.10 5.72
CA ILE A 112 -13.13 19.22 4.58
C ILE A 112 -12.45 17.94 5.07
N TRP A 113 -11.43 18.05 5.94
CA TRP A 113 -10.76 16.90 6.50
C TRP A 113 -11.70 15.94 7.22
N LEU A 114 -12.51 16.46 8.14
CA LEU A 114 -13.46 15.62 8.90
C LEU A 114 -14.51 14.98 8.01
N GLU A 115 -15.02 15.70 7.00
CA GLU A 115 -15.97 15.19 6.04
C GLU A 115 -15.37 14.02 5.24
N GLU A 116 -14.18 14.20 4.65
CA GLU A 116 -13.53 13.16 3.85
C GLU A 116 -13.12 11.93 4.69
N MET A 117 -12.69 12.14 5.94
CA MET A 117 -12.37 11.03 6.84
C MET A 117 -13.63 10.23 7.21
N ARG A 118 -14.74 10.89 7.52
CA ARG A 118 -16.00 10.23 7.84
C ARG A 118 -16.54 9.45 6.65
N ASP A 119 -16.52 10.06 5.47
CA ASP A 119 -16.99 9.40 4.24
C ASP A 119 -16.14 8.17 3.88
N SER A 120 -14.82 8.25 4.06
CA SER A 120 -13.91 7.16 3.70
C SER A 120 -13.88 6.01 4.71
N LEU A 121 -14.04 6.31 6.01
CA LEU A 121 -13.97 5.32 7.09
C LEU A 121 -15.35 4.72 7.45
N GLY A 122 -16.44 5.37 7.00
CA GLY A 122 -17.81 4.93 7.26
C GLY A 122 -18.18 4.94 8.74
N ASP A 123 -19.27 4.27 9.06
CA ASP A 123 -19.87 4.26 10.41
C ASP A 123 -19.09 3.39 11.42
N TYR A 124 -18.06 2.67 10.98
CA TYR A 124 -17.29 1.76 11.84
C TYR A 124 -16.20 2.46 12.65
N VAL A 125 -15.84 3.69 12.26
CA VAL A 125 -14.79 4.48 12.92
C VAL A 125 -15.36 5.84 13.33
N GLU A 126 -15.31 6.12 14.63
CA GLU A 126 -15.73 7.43 15.15
C GLU A 126 -14.64 8.47 14.88
N VAL A 127 -14.89 9.36 13.91
CA VAL A 127 -14.01 10.49 13.61
C VAL A 127 -14.45 11.69 14.44
N THR A 128 -13.74 11.94 15.55
CA THR A 128 -14.03 13.03 16.48
C THR A 128 -13.44 14.36 16.03
N ASP A 129 -13.95 15.46 16.54
CA ASP A 129 -13.46 16.80 16.23
C ASP A 129 -12.01 17.06 16.72
N ASP A 130 -11.50 16.23 17.63
CA ASP A 130 -10.11 16.31 18.09
C ASP A 130 -9.10 16.00 16.96
N SER A 131 -9.54 15.27 15.94
CA SER A 131 -8.73 14.90 14.77
C SER A 131 -8.70 15.95 13.65
N LYS A 132 -9.43 17.05 13.78
CA LYS A 132 -9.63 18.04 12.70
C LYS A 132 -8.36 18.71 12.16
N HIS A 133 -7.29 18.73 12.94
CA HIS A 133 -6.01 19.35 12.55
C HIS A 133 -4.97 18.35 12.04
N ILE A 134 -5.28 17.05 11.98
CA ILE A 134 -4.31 16.01 11.56
C ILE A 134 -3.79 16.24 10.13
N TRP A 135 -4.59 16.82 9.25
CA TRP A 135 -4.15 17.17 7.89
C TRP A 135 -2.86 18.00 7.88
N SER A 136 -2.65 18.86 8.87
CA SER A 136 -1.47 19.73 8.97
C SER A 136 -0.18 18.95 9.29
N MET A 137 -0.28 17.70 9.74
CA MET A 137 0.85 16.82 10.04
C MET A 137 1.24 15.95 8.84
N VAL A 138 0.42 15.90 7.80
CA VAL A 138 0.68 15.13 6.58
C VAL A 138 1.64 15.89 5.68
N GLY A 139 2.94 15.63 5.80
CA GLY A 139 3.99 16.33 5.08
C GLY A 139 3.83 16.34 3.56
N HIS A 140 3.22 15.28 3.00
CA HIS A 140 2.97 15.15 1.56
C HIS A 140 2.16 16.31 0.99
N PHE A 141 1.17 16.82 1.72
CA PHE A 141 0.34 17.94 1.24
C PHE A 141 1.14 19.23 1.01
N PHE A 142 2.31 19.36 1.64
CA PHE A 142 3.17 20.55 1.57
C PHE A 142 4.39 20.36 0.69
N PHE A 143 4.97 19.16 0.68
CA PHE A 143 6.25 18.91 0.01
C PHE A 143 6.13 18.09 -1.27
N LEU A 144 5.08 17.26 -1.38
CA LEU A 144 4.83 16.39 -2.53
C LEU A 144 3.32 16.33 -2.86
N PRO A 145 2.73 17.41 -3.35
CA PRO A 145 1.30 17.47 -3.63
C PRO A 145 0.85 16.36 -4.58
N PHE A 146 -0.31 15.78 -4.30
CA PHE A 146 -0.94 14.71 -5.06
C PHE A 146 -0.12 13.40 -5.15
N TYR A 147 0.74 13.15 -4.17
CA TYR A 147 1.52 11.91 -4.11
C TYR A 147 0.77 10.76 -3.44
N VAL A 148 -0.03 11.06 -2.41
CA VAL A 148 -0.53 10.05 -1.44
C VAL A 148 -1.29 8.88 -2.07
N TYR A 149 -2.02 9.07 -3.16
CA TYR A 149 -2.72 7.98 -3.86
C TYR A 149 -1.76 6.93 -4.43
N ALA A 150 -0.48 7.26 -4.63
CA ALA A 150 0.53 6.35 -5.14
C ALA A 150 0.73 5.14 -4.22
N TYR A 151 0.57 5.33 -2.91
CA TYR A 151 0.65 4.24 -1.93
C TYR A 151 -0.49 3.23 -2.09
N SER A 152 -1.74 3.72 -2.19
CA SER A 152 -2.90 2.86 -2.43
C SER A 152 -2.81 2.14 -3.78
N PHE A 153 -2.33 2.85 -4.80
CA PHE A 153 -2.07 2.27 -6.12
C PHE A 153 -1.08 1.12 -6.03
N ALA A 154 0.08 1.35 -5.39
CA ALA A 154 1.13 0.35 -5.26
C ALA A 154 0.69 -0.87 -4.44
N ASP A 155 -0.04 -0.65 -3.33
CA ASP A 155 -0.56 -1.74 -2.51
C ASP A 155 -1.51 -2.65 -3.30
N CYS A 156 -2.53 -2.09 -3.95
CA CYS A 156 -3.46 -2.87 -4.77
C CYS A 156 -2.75 -3.56 -5.95
N PHE A 157 -1.79 -2.89 -6.57
CA PHE A 157 -0.99 -3.43 -7.67
C PHE A 157 -0.18 -4.65 -7.21
N VAL A 158 0.50 -4.53 -6.07
CA VAL A 158 1.31 -5.61 -5.48
C VAL A 158 0.42 -6.75 -5.01
N ASN A 159 -0.70 -6.47 -4.36
CA ASN A 159 -1.63 -7.48 -3.89
C ASN A 159 -2.16 -8.33 -5.06
N SER A 160 -2.49 -7.70 -6.20
CA SER A 160 -2.92 -8.39 -7.41
C SER A 160 -1.80 -9.26 -7.99
N LEU A 161 -0.57 -8.72 -8.10
CA LEU A 161 0.59 -9.48 -8.57
C LEU A 161 0.91 -10.66 -7.66
N TYR A 162 0.86 -10.45 -6.34
CA TYR A 162 1.10 -11.50 -5.38
C TYR A 162 0.10 -12.65 -5.56
N GLN A 163 -1.20 -12.36 -5.64
CA GLN A 163 -2.21 -13.39 -5.87
C GLN A 163 -2.00 -14.13 -7.19
N VAL A 164 -1.62 -13.44 -8.26
CA VAL A 164 -1.25 -14.08 -9.53
C VAL A 164 -0.05 -14.99 -9.36
N SER A 165 0.98 -14.59 -8.60
CA SER A 165 2.16 -15.41 -8.33
C SER A 165 1.81 -16.73 -7.63
N GLN A 166 0.83 -16.69 -6.71
CA GLN A 166 0.37 -17.86 -5.96
C GLN A 166 -0.59 -18.76 -6.77
N SER A 167 -1.22 -18.22 -7.82
CA SER A 167 -2.20 -18.95 -8.61
C SER A 167 -1.61 -20.07 -9.49
N GLY A 168 -0.31 -20.04 -9.74
CA GLY A 168 0.39 -20.94 -10.67
C GLY A 168 -0.01 -20.78 -12.15
N LYS A 169 -0.83 -19.77 -12.48
CA LYS A 169 -1.33 -19.56 -13.86
C LYS A 169 -0.32 -18.88 -14.78
N VAL A 170 0.68 -18.22 -14.21
CA VAL A 170 1.69 -17.49 -14.99
C VAL A 170 3.01 -18.23 -14.91
N GLU A 171 3.40 -18.85 -16.03
CA GLU A 171 4.70 -19.48 -16.16
C GLU A 171 5.84 -18.46 -16.09
N ASN A 172 6.95 -18.84 -15.46
CA ASN A 172 8.14 -18.00 -15.29
C ASN A 172 7.82 -16.63 -14.67
N PHE A 173 6.96 -16.61 -13.64
CA PHE A 173 6.51 -15.38 -12.97
C PHE A 173 7.68 -14.49 -12.56
N ALA A 174 8.74 -15.05 -11.96
CA ALA A 174 9.87 -14.27 -11.46
C ALA A 174 10.58 -13.50 -12.60
N ASP A 175 10.84 -14.15 -13.75
CA ASP A 175 11.49 -13.50 -14.89
C ASP A 175 10.61 -12.37 -15.45
N LYS A 176 9.31 -12.62 -15.58
CA LYS A 176 8.34 -11.62 -16.02
C LYS A 176 8.25 -10.44 -15.05
N TYR A 177 8.31 -10.72 -13.75
CA TYR A 177 8.29 -9.68 -12.72
C TYR A 177 9.53 -8.79 -12.78
N LEU A 178 10.71 -9.37 -12.92
CA LEU A 178 11.96 -8.60 -13.07
C LEU A 178 11.97 -7.79 -14.38
N ASP A 179 11.47 -8.37 -15.48
CA ASP A 179 11.31 -7.66 -16.75
C ASP A 179 10.33 -6.48 -16.61
N MET A 180 9.18 -6.70 -15.97
CA MET A 180 8.20 -5.65 -15.65
C MET A 180 8.82 -4.51 -14.86
N LEU A 181 9.53 -4.81 -13.77
CA LEU A 181 10.20 -3.78 -12.94
C LEU A 181 11.18 -2.95 -13.76
N SER A 182 11.90 -3.58 -14.69
CA SER A 182 12.83 -2.87 -15.55
C SER A 182 12.17 -1.89 -16.52
N LYS A 183 10.87 -2.03 -16.78
CA LYS A 183 10.10 -1.27 -17.77
C LYS A 183 9.17 -0.21 -17.17
N THR A 184 9.10 -0.10 -15.87
CA THR A 184 8.18 0.83 -15.16
C THR A 184 8.32 2.30 -15.55
N ALA A 185 9.51 2.71 -16.03
CA ALA A 185 9.75 4.05 -16.57
C ALA A 185 9.42 4.18 -18.06
N LEU A 186 9.40 3.06 -18.80
CA LEU A 186 9.36 3.05 -20.28
C LEU A 186 7.99 2.78 -20.86
N GLU A 187 7.19 1.91 -20.19
CA GLU A 187 5.95 1.39 -20.73
C GLU A 187 4.75 1.73 -19.84
N ASP A 188 3.55 1.74 -20.42
CA ASP A 188 2.30 1.97 -19.70
C ASP A 188 1.91 0.71 -18.90
N TYR A 189 1.12 0.92 -17.82
CA TYR A 189 0.75 -0.16 -16.90
C TYR A 189 -0.03 -1.29 -17.56
N ASP A 190 -0.86 -1.00 -18.55
CA ASP A 190 -1.58 -2.01 -19.33
C ASP A 190 -0.62 -2.97 -20.05
N LYS A 191 0.49 -2.44 -20.57
CA LYS A 191 1.52 -3.24 -21.27
C LYS A 191 2.35 -4.08 -20.31
N ILE A 192 2.82 -3.47 -19.21
CA ILE A 192 3.69 -4.17 -18.25
C ILE A 192 2.91 -5.21 -17.42
N LEU A 193 1.59 -5.07 -17.28
CA LEU A 193 0.72 -6.00 -16.58
C LEU A 193 0.11 -7.09 -17.47
N ALA A 194 0.05 -6.88 -18.79
CA ALA A 194 -0.50 -7.85 -19.73
C ALA A 194 0.11 -9.27 -19.61
N PRO A 195 1.45 -9.46 -19.38
CA PRO A 195 2.05 -10.77 -19.19
C PRO A 195 1.52 -11.56 -17.97
N PHE A 196 0.85 -10.87 -17.04
CA PHE A 196 0.24 -11.44 -15.82
C PHE A 196 -1.27 -11.65 -15.97
N GLY A 197 -1.86 -11.26 -17.12
CA GLY A 197 -3.31 -11.29 -17.33
C GLY A 197 -4.07 -10.23 -16.53
N LEU A 198 -3.40 -9.16 -16.10
CA LEU A 198 -3.97 -8.08 -15.31
C LEU A 198 -4.21 -6.84 -16.18
N ASN A 199 -5.32 -6.15 -15.94
CA ASN A 199 -5.68 -4.91 -16.62
C ASN A 199 -6.02 -3.80 -15.60
N PRO A 200 -5.15 -2.81 -15.41
CA PRO A 200 -5.36 -1.75 -14.42
C PRO A 200 -6.50 -0.79 -14.78
N ASN A 201 -7.01 -0.85 -16.02
CA ASN A 201 -8.16 -0.07 -16.45
C ASN A 201 -9.50 -0.76 -16.14
N SER A 202 -9.48 -2.01 -15.62
CA SER A 202 -10.68 -2.73 -15.21
C SER A 202 -10.88 -2.58 -13.69
N PRO A 203 -12.11 -2.34 -13.20
CA PRO A 203 -12.43 -2.41 -11.77
C PRO A 203 -12.00 -3.75 -11.14
N ASP A 204 -12.12 -4.86 -11.87
CA ASP A 204 -11.78 -6.20 -11.38
C ASP A 204 -10.32 -6.31 -10.90
N PHE A 205 -9.41 -5.52 -11.48
CA PHE A 205 -8.02 -5.47 -11.04
C PHE A 205 -7.90 -4.95 -9.60
N TRP A 206 -8.62 -3.88 -9.29
CA TRP A 206 -8.62 -3.25 -7.97
C TRP A 206 -9.34 -4.12 -6.95
N GLU A 207 -10.50 -4.66 -7.31
CA GLU A 207 -11.25 -5.61 -6.48
C GLU A 207 -10.41 -6.85 -6.15
N TYR A 208 -9.66 -7.36 -7.12
CA TYR A 208 -8.76 -8.48 -6.92
C TYR A 208 -7.64 -8.14 -5.94
N GLY A 209 -7.01 -6.97 -6.04
CA GLY A 209 -6.03 -6.50 -5.07
C GLY A 209 -6.61 -6.35 -3.66
N LEU A 210 -7.78 -5.74 -3.54
CA LEU A 210 -8.46 -5.55 -2.24
C LEU A 210 -8.95 -6.87 -1.62
N SER A 211 -9.28 -7.88 -2.42
CA SER A 211 -9.71 -9.19 -1.91
C SER A 211 -8.66 -9.89 -1.04
N LEU A 212 -7.38 -9.57 -1.21
CA LEU A 212 -6.31 -10.09 -0.36
C LEU A 212 -6.46 -9.57 1.08
N ILE A 213 -6.85 -8.30 1.26
CA ILE A 213 -7.10 -7.73 2.59
C ILE A 213 -8.24 -8.48 3.27
N SER A 214 -9.34 -8.70 2.54
CA SER A 214 -10.48 -9.48 3.06
C SER A 214 -10.06 -10.89 3.49
N SER A 215 -9.20 -11.56 2.71
CA SER A 215 -8.72 -12.91 3.07
C SER A 215 -7.88 -12.93 4.36
N TYR A 216 -7.12 -11.87 4.62
CA TYR A 216 -6.39 -11.76 5.90
C TYR A 216 -7.31 -11.44 7.06
N ILE A 217 -8.38 -10.67 6.85
CA ILE A 217 -9.41 -10.43 7.88
C ILE A 217 -10.09 -11.74 8.25
N ASP A 218 -10.49 -12.55 7.26
CA ASP A 218 -11.07 -13.88 7.50
C ASP A 218 -10.12 -14.77 8.30
N MET A 219 -8.84 -14.74 7.97
CA MET A 219 -7.80 -15.47 8.69
C MET A 219 -7.63 -14.98 10.14
N LEU A 220 -7.71 -13.67 10.39
CA LEU A 220 -7.71 -13.09 11.74
C LEU A 220 -8.89 -13.60 12.57
N GLU A 221 -10.09 -13.57 12.00
CA GLU A 221 -11.30 -14.06 12.68
C GLU A 221 -11.22 -15.53 13.06
N GLU A 222 -10.61 -16.34 12.20
CA GLU A 222 -10.39 -17.77 12.50
C GLU A 222 -9.34 -17.99 13.59
N LEU A 223 -8.26 -17.22 13.58
CA LEU A 223 -7.20 -17.31 14.59
C LEU A 223 -7.68 -16.81 15.95
N ASP A 224 -8.45 -15.71 15.97
CA ASP A 224 -9.00 -15.14 17.21
C ASP A 224 -9.87 -16.14 17.96
N LYS A 225 -10.65 -16.96 17.25
CA LYS A 225 -11.45 -18.04 17.84
C LYS A 225 -10.62 -19.15 18.48
N LYS A 226 -9.34 -19.31 18.10
CA LYS A 226 -8.43 -20.36 18.59
C LYS A 226 -7.56 -19.89 19.74
N VAL A 227 -7.29 -18.58 19.83
CA VAL A 227 -6.40 -18.02 20.86
C VAL A 227 -7.13 -17.94 22.20
N ASP A 228 -6.53 -18.53 23.25
CA ASP A 228 -7.02 -18.39 24.62
C ASP A 228 -6.54 -17.07 25.23
N TRP A 229 -7.44 -16.10 25.33
CA TRP A 229 -7.19 -14.75 25.88
C TRP A 229 -7.19 -14.70 27.41
N LYS A 230 -7.48 -15.81 28.13
CA LYS A 230 -7.67 -15.82 29.57
C LYS A 230 -6.35 -15.81 30.37
N HIS A 231 -5.21 -15.93 29.72
CA HIS A 231 -3.89 -16.01 30.35
C HIS A 231 -2.93 -14.90 29.90
N ILE A 232 -3.44 -13.66 29.81
CA ILE A 232 -2.63 -12.45 29.56
C ILE A 232 -2.48 -11.66 30.85
#